data_1bebc9ac1df642672c7f2b7f158d9c9c
#
_entry.id   1bebc9ac1df642672c7f2b7f158d9c9c
#
_cell.length_a   1.000
_cell.length_b   1.000
_cell.length_c   1.000
_cell.angle_alpha   90.00
_cell.angle_beta   90.00
_cell.angle_gamma   90.00
#
_symmetry.space_group_name_H-M   'P 1'
#
loop_
_entity.id
_entity.type
_entity.pdbx_description
1 polymer ?
#
loop_
_entity_poly.entity_id
_entity_poly.type
_entity_poly.pdbx_seq_one_letter_code
_entity_poly.pdbx_strand_id
1 'polypeptide(L)'
;TFTREISKILTYTADLQLLTRRVGNYIATSLKAEKVAFCIPEKGIYGRAGRRRISVVEEDVHRIMDYYYKNCSFPEVILANQVKDPELKKLLDIHRTKIVMPLLHQNQETGILFLGEHKSLGYSSRDIEMLESIAGELAVSIRNSLSLEEINELNKSLQRKIDEATKELRFSNRQLQRLDEAKNEFISMASHQLRTPLTSIKGYLDMMLEGDLGKITPTQRAVLREAFSSSERMVRLINDFLNVSRLQTGKFNIDKQKIDIAQILRDEVALLKVVADQRSVEMDLKIDRKVPLITADSEKIRQVMLNMIDNAIYYSNPHKKVIISLKNSNGTIEFTVKDSGIGVPKSEQANLFGKFFRGTNARKKRPDGTGVGLFLARKVILSHDGEMIFESEEGKGSTFGFKLPVR
;
A
#
# COMPACT_ATOMS: atom_id res chain seq x y z
N THR A 1 -47.29 -14.41 33.28
CA THR A 1 -46.74 -13.73 34.46
C THR A 1 -46.07 -12.42 34.05
N PHE A 2 -46.10 -11.42 34.98
CA PHE A 2 -45.58 -10.08 34.75
C PHE A 2 -44.11 -10.08 34.19
N THR A 3 -43.24 -10.77 34.91
CA THR A 3 -41.81 -10.88 34.51
C THR A 3 -41.64 -11.45 33.12
N ARG A 4 -42.37 -12.51 32.75
CA ARG A 4 -42.23 -13.16 31.44
C ARG A 4 -42.61 -12.24 30.27
N GLU A 5 -43.63 -11.41 30.42
CA GLU A 5 -44.03 -10.46 29.37
C GLU A 5 -43.03 -9.31 29.22
N ILE A 6 -42.50 -8.82 30.37
CA ILE A 6 -41.40 -7.84 30.31
C ILE A 6 -40.18 -8.43 29.63
N SER A 7 -39.69 -9.61 30.00
CA SER A 7 -38.56 -10.28 29.35
C SER A 7 -38.76 -10.42 27.83
N LYS A 8 -40.00 -10.74 27.37
CA LYS A 8 -40.28 -10.72 25.94
C LYS A 8 -40.10 -9.34 25.30
N ILE A 9 -40.66 -8.30 25.91
CA ILE A 9 -40.52 -6.92 25.41
C ILE A 9 -39.04 -6.56 25.30
N LEU A 10 -38.25 -6.88 26.33
CA LEU A 10 -36.81 -6.60 26.38
C LEU A 10 -36.03 -7.34 25.29
N THR A 11 -36.37 -8.61 25.03
CA THR A 11 -35.68 -9.46 24.04
C THR A 11 -35.93 -8.99 22.60
N TYR A 12 -37.14 -8.52 22.28
CA TYR A 12 -37.52 -8.18 20.92
C TYR A 12 -37.52 -6.68 20.59
N THR A 13 -36.96 -5.82 21.47
CA THR A 13 -36.98 -4.38 21.28
C THR A 13 -35.60 -3.79 21.53
N ALA A 14 -34.88 -3.53 20.43
CA ALA A 14 -33.52 -2.94 20.49
C ALA A 14 -33.52 -1.40 20.51
N ASP A 15 -34.57 -0.77 19.99
CA ASP A 15 -34.72 0.70 19.97
C ASP A 15 -35.09 1.21 21.35
N LEU A 16 -34.29 2.13 21.89
CA LEU A 16 -34.46 2.66 23.23
C LEU A 16 -35.80 3.35 23.47
N GLN A 17 -36.30 4.13 22.52
CA GLN A 17 -37.58 4.82 22.63
C GLN A 17 -38.74 3.83 22.64
N LEU A 18 -38.67 2.87 21.76
CA LEU A 18 -39.69 1.84 21.64
C LEU A 18 -39.70 0.93 22.89
N LEU A 19 -38.50 0.54 23.36
CA LEU A 19 -38.29 -0.26 24.54
C LEU A 19 -38.93 0.40 25.75
N THR A 20 -38.50 1.62 26.09
CA THR A 20 -38.96 2.36 27.28
C THR A 20 -40.45 2.65 27.21
N ARG A 21 -40.99 2.95 26.03
CA ARG A 21 -42.42 3.14 25.80
C ARG A 21 -43.24 1.86 26.02
N ARG A 22 -42.79 0.74 25.44
CA ARG A 22 -43.52 -0.55 25.60
C ARG A 22 -43.49 -1.05 27.05
N VAL A 23 -42.31 -1.03 27.66
CA VAL A 23 -42.16 -1.42 29.07
C VAL A 23 -42.94 -0.49 29.99
N GLY A 24 -42.86 0.83 29.79
CA GLY A 24 -43.59 1.80 30.58
C GLY A 24 -45.10 1.61 30.51
N ASN A 25 -45.63 1.38 29.30
CA ASN A 25 -47.05 1.12 29.11
C ASN A 25 -47.51 -0.22 29.78
N TYR A 26 -46.68 -1.25 29.69
CA TYR A 26 -46.97 -2.52 30.32
C TYR A 26 -46.96 -2.43 31.85
N ILE A 27 -45.94 -1.74 32.44
CA ILE A 27 -45.85 -1.48 33.87
C ILE A 27 -47.06 -0.63 34.33
N ALA A 28 -47.37 0.45 33.60
CA ALA A 28 -48.50 1.32 33.94
C ALA A 28 -49.85 0.58 33.99
N THR A 29 -50.05 -0.38 33.06
CA THR A 29 -51.24 -1.15 32.99
C THR A 29 -51.32 -2.25 34.04
N SER A 30 -50.22 -3.01 34.19
CA SER A 30 -50.15 -4.16 35.12
C SER A 30 -50.16 -3.74 36.57
N LEU A 31 -49.49 -2.69 36.92
CA LEU A 31 -49.42 -2.17 38.30
C LEU A 31 -50.42 -1.01 38.58
N LYS A 32 -51.34 -0.76 37.65
CA LYS A 32 -52.32 0.33 37.75
C LYS A 32 -51.71 1.68 38.12
N ALA A 33 -50.52 1.98 37.63
CA ALA A 33 -49.88 3.28 37.86
C ALA A 33 -50.54 4.37 37.00
N GLU A 34 -50.74 5.58 37.54
CA GLU A 34 -51.22 6.72 36.75
C GLU A 34 -50.22 7.17 35.72
N LYS A 35 -48.92 7.05 36.03
CA LYS A 35 -47.83 7.41 35.15
C LYS A 35 -46.59 6.56 35.40
N VAL A 36 -45.83 6.34 34.37
CA VAL A 36 -44.50 5.69 34.41
C VAL A 36 -43.58 6.50 33.51
N ALA A 37 -42.37 6.75 33.95
CA ALA A 37 -41.35 7.41 33.13
C ALA A 37 -39.97 6.84 33.41
N PHE A 38 -39.15 6.80 32.38
CA PHE A 38 -37.73 6.50 32.48
C PHE A 38 -36.92 7.79 32.38
N CYS A 39 -35.95 7.97 33.26
CA CYS A 39 -34.91 8.95 33.11
C CYS A 39 -33.59 8.21 32.81
N ILE A 40 -32.97 8.55 31.69
CA ILE A 40 -31.70 7.96 31.26
C ILE A 40 -30.66 9.05 31.32
N PRO A 41 -29.51 8.86 31.99
CA PRO A 41 -28.43 9.84 32.02
C PRO A 41 -28.10 10.34 30.60
N GLU A 42 -27.77 11.63 30.48
CA GLU A 42 -27.42 12.30 29.21
C GLU A 42 -28.55 12.41 28.17
N LYS A 43 -29.62 11.63 28.31
CA LYS A 43 -30.75 11.62 27.33
C LYS A 43 -32.02 12.25 27.91
N GLY A 44 -32.07 12.46 29.22
CA GLY A 44 -33.23 13.01 29.93
C GLY A 44 -34.39 12.02 30.07
N ILE A 45 -35.62 12.49 30.04
CA ILE A 45 -36.80 11.66 30.23
C ILE A 45 -37.19 10.93 28.98
N TYR A 46 -37.21 9.62 29.05
CA TYR A 46 -37.53 8.69 27.98
C TYR A 46 -38.76 7.85 28.33
N GLY A 47 -39.51 7.42 27.28
CA GLY A 47 -40.55 6.39 27.44
C GLY A 47 -41.61 6.69 28.46
N ARG A 48 -42.52 7.60 28.17
CA ARG A 48 -43.62 8.02 29.09
C ARG A 48 -44.85 7.17 28.87
N ALA A 49 -45.47 6.76 30.00
CA ALA A 49 -46.83 6.25 30.00
C ALA A 49 -47.67 7.11 30.96
N GLY A 50 -48.91 7.49 30.58
CA GLY A 50 -49.81 8.31 31.37
C GLY A 50 -49.93 9.79 30.90
N ARG A 51 -50.87 10.53 31.53
CA ARG A 51 -51.30 11.86 31.06
C ARG A 51 -50.46 13.05 31.55
N ARG A 52 -49.62 12.90 32.56
CA ARG A 52 -48.85 14.01 33.18
C ARG A 52 -47.37 13.90 32.89
N ARG A 53 -46.71 15.08 32.73
CA ARG A 53 -45.27 15.16 32.50
C ARG A 53 -44.52 15.03 33.86
N ILE A 54 -43.41 14.29 33.85
CA ILE A 54 -42.35 14.34 34.85
C ILE A 54 -41.24 15.16 34.24
N SER A 55 -40.73 16.16 34.93
CA SER A 55 -39.59 16.95 34.50
C SER A 55 -38.55 16.82 35.64
N VAL A 56 -37.55 15.98 35.42
CA VAL A 56 -36.45 15.76 36.35
C VAL A 56 -35.21 16.34 35.71
N VAL A 57 -34.50 17.20 36.44
CA VAL A 57 -33.22 17.75 35.99
C VAL A 57 -32.07 16.90 36.53
N GLU A 58 -30.86 17.09 35.98
CA GLU A 58 -29.68 16.29 36.30
C GLU A 58 -29.32 16.33 37.80
N GLU A 59 -29.47 17.50 38.44
CA GLU A 59 -29.29 17.65 39.89
C GLU A 59 -30.25 16.78 40.70
N ASP A 60 -31.48 16.60 40.27
CA ASP A 60 -32.46 15.74 40.89
C ASP A 60 -32.08 14.28 40.81
N VAL A 61 -31.53 13.87 39.66
CA VAL A 61 -31.01 12.52 39.45
C VAL A 61 -29.88 12.21 40.42
N HIS A 62 -28.89 13.10 40.50
CA HIS A 62 -27.77 12.94 41.45
C HIS A 62 -28.27 12.82 42.92
N ARG A 63 -29.19 13.67 43.31
CA ARG A 63 -29.77 13.63 44.67
C ARG A 63 -30.50 12.30 44.96
N ILE A 64 -31.25 11.79 43.98
CA ILE A 64 -31.94 10.49 44.08
C ILE A 64 -30.91 9.38 44.26
N MET A 65 -29.86 9.38 43.46
CA MET A 65 -28.82 8.35 43.48
C MET A 65 -28.00 8.41 44.76
N ASP A 66 -27.62 9.60 45.23
CA ASP A 66 -26.93 9.79 46.53
C ASP A 66 -27.76 9.24 47.71
N TYR A 67 -29.05 9.52 47.68
CA TYR A 67 -29.95 8.95 48.71
C TYR A 67 -30.02 7.44 48.63
N TYR A 68 -30.11 6.90 47.39
CA TYR A 68 -30.18 5.46 47.12
C TYR A 68 -28.95 4.73 47.64
N TYR A 69 -27.77 5.16 47.28
CA TYR A 69 -26.52 4.53 47.74
C TYR A 69 -26.29 4.58 49.25
N LYS A 70 -26.91 5.56 49.95
CA LYS A 70 -26.81 5.67 51.39
C LYS A 70 -27.83 4.81 52.14
N ASN A 71 -28.98 4.52 51.57
CA ASN A 71 -30.11 3.98 52.29
C ASN A 71 -30.70 2.68 51.73
N CYS A 72 -30.35 2.29 50.49
CA CYS A 72 -30.92 1.16 49.79
C CYS A 72 -29.82 0.29 49.18
N SER A 73 -30.16 -0.96 48.84
CA SER A 73 -29.31 -1.88 48.11
C SER A 73 -30.04 -2.35 46.84
N PHE A 74 -29.31 -2.43 45.71
CA PHE A 74 -29.91 -2.90 44.49
C PHE A 74 -30.38 -4.37 44.63
N PRO A 75 -31.61 -4.73 44.22
CA PRO A 75 -32.56 -3.97 43.39
C PRO A 75 -33.67 -3.22 44.15
N GLU A 76 -33.49 -2.91 45.45
CA GLU A 76 -34.51 -2.23 46.24
C GLU A 76 -35.02 -0.93 45.59
N VAL A 77 -36.28 -0.61 45.80
CA VAL A 77 -36.91 0.64 45.35
C VAL A 77 -36.97 1.69 46.45
N ILE A 78 -36.96 2.98 46.07
CA ILE A 78 -37.24 4.08 47.00
C ILE A 78 -38.76 4.30 47.04
N LEU A 79 -39.36 4.17 48.24
CA LEU A 79 -40.76 4.48 48.49
C LEU A 79 -40.87 5.91 49.01
N ALA A 80 -41.65 6.79 48.36
CA ALA A 80 -41.76 8.19 48.73
C ALA A 80 -42.24 8.43 50.18
N ASN A 81 -43.06 7.52 50.74
CA ASN A 81 -43.52 7.56 52.12
C ASN A 81 -42.46 7.18 53.17
N GLN A 82 -41.36 6.52 52.74
CA GLN A 82 -40.25 6.12 53.61
C GLN A 82 -39.05 7.09 53.54
N VAL A 83 -39.07 8.04 52.59
CA VAL A 83 -37.99 9.02 52.46
C VAL A 83 -37.98 9.99 53.65
N LYS A 84 -36.83 10.02 54.34
CA LYS A 84 -36.59 10.90 55.48
C LYS A 84 -35.98 12.26 55.08
N ASP A 85 -35.33 12.34 53.93
CA ASP A 85 -34.75 13.58 53.39
C ASP A 85 -35.87 14.52 52.95
N PRO A 86 -35.97 15.75 53.55
CA PRO A 86 -37.07 16.68 53.30
C PRO A 86 -37.06 17.23 51.85
N GLU A 87 -35.87 17.42 51.30
CA GLU A 87 -35.74 17.98 49.93
C GLU A 87 -36.08 16.92 48.89
N LEU A 88 -35.61 15.68 49.04
CA LEU A 88 -35.98 14.55 48.16
C LEU A 88 -37.49 14.29 48.24
N LYS A 89 -38.05 14.30 49.45
CA LYS A 89 -39.48 14.15 49.66
C LYS A 89 -40.28 15.21 48.94
N LYS A 90 -39.88 16.48 49.05
CA LYS A 90 -40.51 17.59 48.33
C LYS A 90 -40.43 17.40 46.79
N LEU A 91 -39.29 16.94 46.29
CA LEU A 91 -39.11 16.63 44.88
C LEU A 91 -40.10 15.55 44.42
N LEU A 92 -40.17 14.44 45.12
CA LEU A 92 -41.08 13.34 44.80
C LEU A 92 -42.56 13.77 44.88
N ASP A 93 -42.92 14.61 45.81
CA ASP A 93 -44.27 15.14 45.96
C ASP A 93 -44.66 16.12 44.84
N ILE A 94 -43.75 17.03 44.44
CA ILE A 94 -43.93 17.91 43.27
C ILE A 94 -44.27 17.08 42.03
N HIS A 95 -43.53 16.02 41.81
CA HIS A 95 -43.73 15.13 40.69
C HIS A 95 -44.79 14.06 40.90
N ARG A 96 -45.47 14.02 42.05
CA ARG A 96 -46.42 12.98 42.44
C ARG A 96 -45.87 11.57 42.14
N THR A 97 -44.62 11.34 42.51
CA THR A 97 -43.93 10.10 42.39
C THR A 97 -44.02 9.30 43.66
N LYS A 98 -44.42 8.05 43.58
CA LYS A 98 -44.58 7.16 44.77
C LYS A 98 -43.49 6.12 44.85
N ILE A 99 -42.95 5.70 43.70
CA ILE A 99 -41.86 4.74 43.62
C ILE A 99 -40.79 5.27 42.68
N VAL A 100 -39.55 5.15 43.11
CA VAL A 100 -38.35 5.40 42.29
C VAL A 100 -37.53 4.13 42.31
N MET A 101 -37.23 3.62 41.13
CA MET A 101 -36.40 2.43 40.95
C MET A 101 -35.17 2.78 40.14
N PRO A 102 -33.99 2.90 40.76
CA PRO A 102 -32.74 3.02 40.07
C PRO A 102 -32.43 1.72 39.27
N LEU A 103 -31.91 1.90 38.06
CA LEU A 103 -31.53 0.84 37.16
C LEU A 103 -30.01 0.81 37.06
N LEU A 104 -29.39 -0.18 37.70
CA LEU A 104 -27.94 -0.29 37.78
C LEU A 104 -27.48 -1.53 36.98
N HIS A 105 -26.41 -1.35 36.22
CA HIS A 105 -25.71 -2.46 35.57
C HIS A 105 -24.23 -2.43 36.02
N GLN A 106 -23.75 -3.50 36.66
CA GLN A 106 -22.39 -3.58 37.21
C GLN A 106 -22.00 -2.36 38.07
N ASN A 107 -22.88 -1.94 38.95
CA ASN A 107 -22.77 -0.75 39.79
C ASN A 107 -22.67 0.59 39.02
N GLN A 108 -22.95 0.60 37.73
CA GLN A 108 -23.07 1.83 36.94
C GLN A 108 -24.53 2.20 36.74
N GLU A 109 -24.82 3.47 36.89
CA GLU A 109 -26.15 4.03 36.67
C GLU A 109 -26.50 3.93 35.16
N THR A 110 -27.61 3.23 34.89
CA THR A 110 -28.12 3.08 33.51
C THR A 110 -29.37 3.94 33.32
N GLY A 111 -30.11 4.19 34.40
CA GLY A 111 -31.29 5.01 34.37
C GLY A 111 -32.09 4.92 35.67
N ILE A 112 -33.20 5.62 35.70
CA ILE A 112 -34.15 5.60 36.81
C ILE A 112 -35.54 5.44 36.27
N LEU A 113 -36.33 4.55 36.88
CA LEU A 113 -37.75 4.38 36.60
C LEU A 113 -38.57 5.07 37.68
N PHE A 114 -39.49 5.92 37.27
CA PHE A 114 -40.44 6.64 38.15
C PHE A 114 -41.84 6.10 37.95
N LEU A 115 -42.53 5.77 39.09
CA LEU A 115 -43.95 5.46 39.09
C LEU A 115 -44.74 6.51 39.90
N GLY A 116 -45.82 6.99 39.33
CA GLY A 116 -46.72 7.92 39.94
C GLY A 116 -47.69 7.28 40.94
N GLU A 117 -48.81 7.93 41.19
CA GLU A 117 -49.84 7.43 42.09
C GLU A 117 -50.49 6.14 41.54
N HIS A 118 -50.86 5.27 42.44
CA HIS A 118 -51.65 4.09 42.07
C HIS A 118 -53.12 4.47 41.90
N LYS A 119 -53.81 3.93 40.91
CA LYS A 119 -55.17 4.33 40.53
C LYS A 119 -56.26 3.96 41.54
N SER A 120 -55.95 3.14 42.56
CA SER A 120 -56.90 2.74 43.59
C SER A 120 -56.33 2.78 45.01
N LEU A 121 -55.86 1.65 45.56
CA LEU A 121 -55.53 1.49 46.99
C LEU A 121 -54.06 1.63 47.36
N GLY A 122 -53.18 2.03 46.45
CA GLY A 122 -51.74 2.07 46.68
C GLY A 122 -51.05 0.78 46.19
N TYR A 123 -49.71 0.81 46.15
CA TYR A 123 -48.89 -0.33 45.73
C TYR A 123 -48.74 -1.34 46.87
N SER A 124 -48.93 -2.60 46.54
CA SER A 124 -48.75 -3.73 47.48
C SER A 124 -47.28 -4.16 47.53
N SER A 125 -46.86 -4.90 48.56
CA SER A 125 -45.55 -5.54 48.63
C SER A 125 -45.26 -6.41 47.43
N ARG A 126 -46.27 -7.10 46.87
CA ARG A 126 -46.14 -7.91 45.68
C ARG A 126 -45.81 -7.06 44.42
N ASP A 127 -46.37 -5.86 44.32
CA ASP A 127 -46.08 -4.95 43.20
C ASP A 127 -44.63 -4.48 43.25
N ILE A 128 -44.10 -4.23 44.47
CA ILE A 128 -42.71 -3.85 44.72
C ILE A 128 -41.78 -5.01 44.34
N GLU A 129 -42.01 -6.22 44.84
CA GLU A 129 -41.25 -7.42 44.50
C GLU A 129 -41.20 -7.67 42.97
N MET A 130 -42.34 -7.47 42.28
CA MET A 130 -42.38 -7.57 40.81
C MET A 130 -41.52 -6.55 40.10
N LEU A 131 -41.44 -5.30 40.61
CA LEU A 131 -40.56 -4.27 40.03
C LEU A 131 -39.10 -4.61 40.29
N GLU A 132 -38.75 -4.97 41.51
CA GLU A 132 -37.38 -5.33 41.88
C GLU A 132 -36.86 -6.54 41.08
N SER A 133 -37.73 -7.52 40.79
CA SER A 133 -37.37 -8.69 40.01
C SER A 133 -36.97 -8.39 38.57
N ILE A 134 -37.40 -7.27 38.00
CA ILE A 134 -37.10 -6.88 36.60
C ILE A 134 -36.02 -5.79 36.51
N ALA A 135 -35.59 -5.20 37.61
CA ALA A 135 -34.66 -4.07 37.59
C ALA A 135 -33.35 -4.36 36.85
N GLY A 136 -32.77 -5.54 37.11
CA GLY A 136 -31.53 -5.98 36.42
C GLY A 136 -31.69 -6.17 34.92
N GLU A 137 -32.78 -6.86 34.52
CA GLU A 137 -33.03 -7.09 33.06
C GLU A 137 -33.30 -5.76 32.34
N LEU A 138 -34.03 -4.84 32.97
CA LEU A 138 -34.27 -3.50 32.42
C LEU A 138 -32.97 -2.72 32.23
N ALA A 139 -32.12 -2.69 33.26
CA ALA A 139 -30.85 -2.00 33.21
C ALA A 139 -29.96 -2.53 32.08
N VAL A 140 -29.82 -3.85 31.97
CA VAL A 140 -29.05 -4.48 30.88
C VAL A 140 -29.63 -4.12 29.50
N SER A 141 -30.95 -4.21 29.35
CA SER A 141 -31.58 -3.94 28.05
C SER A 141 -31.47 -2.47 27.61
N ILE A 142 -31.61 -1.54 28.56
CA ILE A 142 -31.39 -0.10 28.30
C ILE A 142 -29.94 0.15 27.92
N ARG A 143 -28.98 -0.42 28.62
CA ARG A 143 -27.54 -0.28 28.32
C ARG A 143 -27.21 -0.83 26.93
N ASN A 144 -27.74 -2.00 26.58
CA ASN A 144 -27.56 -2.58 25.24
C ASN A 144 -28.13 -1.69 24.15
N SER A 145 -29.34 -1.12 24.36
CA SER A 145 -29.95 -0.19 23.40
C SER A 145 -29.13 1.07 23.21
N LEU A 146 -28.58 1.64 24.29
CA LEU A 146 -27.67 2.80 24.22
C LEU A 146 -26.39 2.49 23.46
N SER A 147 -25.76 1.34 23.77
CA SER A 147 -24.54 0.92 23.08
C SER A 147 -24.79 0.67 21.57
N LEU A 148 -25.94 0.11 21.19
CA LEU A 148 -26.29 -0.06 19.78
C LEU A 148 -26.50 1.28 19.05
N GLU A 149 -27.12 2.28 19.70
CA GLU A 149 -27.24 3.62 19.12
C GLU A 149 -25.86 4.23 18.89
N GLU A 150 -24.97 4.19 19.89
CA GLU A 150 -23.61 4.72 19.80
C GLU A 150 -22.79 4.04 18.68
N ILE A 151 -22.84 2.70 18.61
CA ILE A 151 -22.18 1.94 17.55
C ILE A 151 -22.70 2.34 16.17
N ASN A 152 -24.01 2.52 16.03
CA ASN A 152 -24.62 2.92 14.76
C ASN A 152 -24.19 4.34 14.33
N GLU A 153 -24.13 5.29 15.27
CA GLU A 153 -23.66 6.65 14.99
C GLU A 153 -22.19 6.65 14.60
N LEU A 154 -21.36 5.89 15.34
CA LEU A 154 -19.94 5.74 15.06
C LEU A 154 -19.71 5.11 13.67
N ASN A 155 -20.45 4.05 13.36
CA ASN A 155 -20.38 3.39 12.05
C ASN A 155 -20.75 4.34 10.90
N LYS A 156 -21.80 5.15 11.06
CA LYS A 156 -22.18 6.17 10.04
C LYS A 156 -21.08 7.21 9.85
N SER A 157 -20.50 7.68 10.96
CA SER A 157 -19.39 8.64 10.91
C SER A 157 -18.15 8.04 10.25
N LEU A 158 -17.80 6.80 10.59
CA LEU A 158 -16.66 6.09 10.04
C LEU A 158 -16.85 5.86 8.53
N GLN A 159 -18.05 5.43 8.11
CA GLN A 159 -18.36 5.23 6.68
C GLN A 159 -18.19 6.51 5.87
N ARG A 160 -18.65 7.65 6.38
CA ARG A 160 -18.44 8.96 5.70
C ARG A 160 -16.95 9.28 5.53
N LYS A 161 -16.15 9.09 6.60
CA LYS A 161 -14.70 9.32 6.53
C LYS A 161 -14.01 8.41 5.52
N ILE A 162 -14.41 7.13 5.45
CA ILE A 162 -13.89 6.17 4.47
C ILE A 162 -14.24 6.61 3.05
N ASP A 163 -15.48 7.02 2.80
CA ASP A 163 -15.92 7.46 1.49
C ASP A 163 -15.19 8.73 1.03
N GLU A 164 -15.00 9.71 1.91
CA GLU A 164 -14.23 10.94 1.65
C GLU A 164 -12.75 10.61 1.34
N ALA A 165 -12.08 9.85 2.20
CA ALA A 165 -10.69 9.46 2.01
C ALA A 165 -10.50 8.63 0.72
N THR A 166 -11.44 7.73 0.43
CA THR A 166 -11.40 6.92 -0.80
C THR A 166 -11.55 7.78 -2.05
N LYS A 167 -12.42 8.79 -2.01
CA LYS A 167 -12.63 9.73 -3.11
C LYS A 167 -11.37 10.57 -3.37
N GLU A 168 -10.77 11.09 -2.32
CA GLU A 168 -9.52 11.87 -2.39
C GLU A 168 -8.36 11.02 -2.93
N LEU A 169 -8.20 9.79 -2.42
CA LEU A 169 -7.18 8.86 -2.89
C LEU A 169 -7.34 8.52 -4.38
N ARG A 170 -8.58 8.28 -4.83
CA ARG A 170 -8.86 8.03 -6.25
C ARG A 170 -8.55 9.23 -7.13
N PHE A 171 -8.84 10.44 -6.66
CA PHE A 171 -8.52 11.66 -7.38
C PHE A 171 -7.00 11.84 -7.50
N SER A 172 -6.26 11.73 -6.41
CA SER A 172 -4.80 11.83 -6.39
C SER A 172 -4.14 10.77 -7.29
N ASN A 173 -4.64 9.54 -7.25
CA ASN A 173 -4.11 8.45 -8.08
C ASN A 173 -4.32 8.72 -9.58
N ARG A 174 -5.48 9.27 -9.97
CA ARG A 174 -5.74 9.68 -11.36
C ARG A 174 -4.81 10.82 -11.81
N GLN A 175 -4.51 11.77 -10.93
CA GLN A 175 -3.56 12.84 -11.25
C GLN A 175 -2.15 12.29 -11.44
N LEU A 176 -1.71 11.41 -10.55
CA LEU A 176 -0.40 10.75 -10.68
C LEU A 176 -0.28 9.95 -11.98
N GLN A 177 -1.32 9.23 -12.37
CA GLN A 177 -1.35 8.49 -13.64
C GLN A 177 -1.23 9.43 -14.86
N ARG A 178 -1.99 10.52 -14.87
CA ARG A 178 -1.89 11.54 -15.96
C ARG A 178 -0.50 12.16 -16.06
N LEU A 179 0.10 12.49 -14.91
CA LEU A 179 1.46 13.05 -14.87
C LEU A 179 2.49 12.03 -15.38
N ASP A 180 2.34 10.76 -15.02
CA ASP A 180 3.23 9.70 -15.50
C ASP A 180 3.07 9.45 -17.00
N GLU A 181 1.84 9.44 -17.52
CA GLU A 181 1.55 9.35 -18.96
C GLU A 181 2.14 10.52 -19.73
N ALA A 182 1.91 11.76 -19.30
CA ALA A 182 2.44 12.96 -19.93
C ALA A 182 3.97 12.99 -19.92
N LYS A 183 4.61 12.60 -18.79
CA LYS A 183 6.07 12.45 -18.69
C LYS A 183 6.60 11.46 -19.72
N ASN A 184 5.93 10.33 -19.91
CA ASN A 184 6.35 9.27 -20.82
C ASN A 184 6.20 9.69 -22.29
N GLU A 185 5.11 10.36 -22.61
CA GLU A 185 4.87 10.92 -23.93
C GLU A 185 5.92 11.99 -24.27
N PHE A 186 6.19 12.90 -23.34
CA PHE A 186 7.23 13.92 -23.49
C PHE A 186 8.60 13.28 -23.76
N ILE A 187 9.01 12.29 -22.97
CA ILE A 187 10.30 11.60 -23.14
C ILE A 187 10.38 10.92 -24.50
N SER A 188 9.31 10.23 -24.92
CA SER A 188 9.25 9.54 -26.22
C SER A 188 9.36 10.54 -27.39
N MET A 189 8.59 11.62 -27.32
CA MET A 189 8.59 12.68 -28.35
C MET A 189 9.93 13.39 -28.40
N ALA A 190 10.47 13.82 -27.26
CA ALA A 190 11.78 14.52 -27.19
C ALA A 190 12.90 13.66 -27.79
N SER A 191 12.89 12.35 -27.50
CA SER A 191 13.91 11.44 -28.02
C SER A 191 13.80 11.25 -29.53
N HIS A 192 12.58 11.17 -30.07
CA HIS A 192 12.39 11.12 -31.52
C HIS A 192 12.86 12.41 -32.19
N GLN A 193 12.50 13.57 -31.62
CA GLN A 193 12.88 14.89 -32.11
C GLN A 193 14.39 15.15 -32.01
N LEU A 194 15.09 14.54 -31.06
CA LEU A 194 16.55 14.63 -30.95
C LEU A 194 17.28 13.65 -31.88
N ARG A 195 16.70 12.45 -32.11
CA ARG A 195 17.33 11.43 -32.97
C ARG A 195 17.44 11.90 -34.43
N THR A 196 16.38 12.48 -34.97
CA THR A 196 16.31 12.89 -36.37
C THR A 196 17.44 13.83 -36.80
N PRO A 197 17.62 15.01 -36.13
CA PRO A 197 18.70 15.92 -36.49
C PRO A 197 20.08 15.31 -36.27
N LEU A 198 20.22 14.48 -35.25
CA LEU A 198 21.50 13.86 -34.93
C LEU A 198 21.90 12.79 -35.98
N THR A 199 20.92 12.06 -36.50
CA THR A 199 21.15 11.12 -37.60
C THR A 199 21.56 11.87 -38.88
N SER A 200 20.96 13.03 -39.16
CA SER A 200 21.38 13.87 -40.28
C SER A 200 22.80 14.42 -40.11
N ILE A 201 23.14 14.93 -38.93
CA ILE A 201 24.49 15.40 -38.63
C ILE A 201 25.51 14.28 -38.81
N LYS A 202 25.21 13.07 -38.27
CA LYS A 202 26.08 11.90 -38.45
C LYS A 202 26.26 11.56 -39.92
N GLY A 203 25.17 11.55 -40.71
CA GLY A 203 25.23 11.27 -42.15
C GLY A 203 26.12 12.26 -42.91
N TYR A 204 26.01 13.57 -42.64
CA TYR A 204 26.88 14.56 -43.27
C TYR A 204 28.35 14.39 -42.91
N LEU A 205 28.65 14.12 -41.62
CA LEU A 205 30.01 13.85 -41.18
C LEU A 205 30.59 12.57 -41.84
N ASP A 206 29.77 11.56 -42.03
CA ASP A 206 30.15 10.32 -42.69
C ASP A 206 30.52 10.56 -44.16
N MET A 207 29.64 11.22 -44.90
CA MET A 207 29.91 11.62 -46.31
C MET A 207 31.19 12.45 -46.45
N MET A 208 31.47 13.37 -45.47
CA MET A 208 32.74 14.12 -45.49
C MET A 208 33.96 13.24 -45.22
N LEU A 209 33.84 12.26 -44.34
CA LEU A 209 34.93 11.35 -43.96
C LEU A 209 35.22 10.31 -45.08
N GLU A 210 34.20 9.88 -45.81
CA GLU A 210 34.29 8.98 -46.96
C GLU A 210 34.84 9.67 -48.22
N GLY A 211 34.73 11.00 -48.27
CA GLY A 211 35.25 11.81 -49.36
C GLY A 211 34.24 12.18 -50.43
N ASP A 212 32.96 11.84 -50.24
CA ASP A 212 31.86 12.11 -51.19
C ASP A 212 31.66 13.62 -51.46
N LEU A 213 32.04 14.45 -50.47
CA LEU A 213 31.95 15.91 -50.59
C LEU A 213 33.27 16.60 -50.94
N GLY A 214 34.27 15.81 -51.37
CA GLY A 214 35.57 16.32 -51.80
C GLY A 214 36.71 15.92 -50.86
N LYS A 215 37.94 16.32 -51.24
CA LYS A 215 39.17 16.00 -50.49
C LYS A 215 39.26 16.82 -49.24
N ILE A 216 39.52 16.18 -48.12
CA ILE A 216 39.75 16.79 -46.80
C ILE A 216 41.21 16.64 -46.37
N THR A 217 41.74 17.65 -45.67
CA THR A 217 43.10 17.63 -45.10
C THR A 217 43.20 16.67 -43.93
N PRO A 218 44.40 16.17 -43.55
CA PRO A 218 44.58 15.32 -42.39
C PRO A 218 44.03 15.94 -41.08
N THR A 219 44.20 17.24 -40.90
CA THR A 219 43.72 18.00 -39.76
C THR A 219 42.19 18.06 -39.73
N GLN A 220 41.53 18.34 -40.87
CA GLN A 220 40.09 18.31 -41.00
C GLN A 220 39.53 16.92 -40.71
N ARG A 221 40.17 15.86 -41.22
CA ARG A 221 39.79 14.47 -40.97
C ARG A 221 39.85 14.13 -39.51
N ALA A 222 40.84 14.59 -38.75
CA ALA A 222 40.92 14.37 -37.30
C ALA A 222 39.74 15.00 -36.57
N VAL A 223 39.41 16.28 -36.86
CA VAL A 223 38.28 17.00 -36.23
C VAL A 223 36.97 16.40 -36.62
N LEU A 224 36.76 16.03 -37.87
CA LEU A 224 35.53 15.35 -38.36
C LEU A 224 35.28 14.00 -37.68
N ARG A 225 36.37 13.21 -37.49
CA ARG A 225 36.27 11.94 -36.73
C ARG A 225 35.84 12.15 -35.29
N GLU A 226 36.35 13.18 -34.64
CA GLU A 226 35.95 13.52 -33.26
C GLU A 226 34.48 13.97 -33.18
N ALA A 227 34.03 14.80 -34.14
CA ALA A 227 32.64 15.22 -34.27
C ALA A 227 31.70 14.03 -34.54
N PHE A 228 32.10 13.12 -35.43
CA PHE A 228 31.38 11.89 -35.74
C PHE A 228 31.23 11.00 -34.50
N SER A 229 32.33 10.74 -33.80
CA SER A 229 32.32 9.96 -32.54
C SER A 229 31.43 10.61 -31.46
N SER A 230 31.43 11.95 -31.36
CA SER A 230 30.56 12.69 -30.46
C SER A 230 29.08 12.57 -30.82
N SER A 231 28.76 12.59 -32.11
CA SER A 231 27.40 12.37 -32.63
C SER A 231 26.91 10.94 -32.33
N GLU A 232 27.74 9.92 -32.58
CA GLU A 232 27.43 8.53 -32.22
C GLU A 232 27.17 8.34 -30.72
N ARG A 233 27.96 9.02 -29.88
CA ARG A 233 27.80 9.00 -28.43
C ARG A 233 26.43 9.56 -28.03
N MET A 234 26.03 10.66 -28.66
CA MET A 234 24.74 11.32 -28.39
C MET A 234 23.55 10.43 -28.77
N VAL A 235 23.63 9.73 -29.93
CA VAL A 235 22.63 8.74 -30.33
C VAL A 235 22.50 7.59 -29.31
N ARG A 236 23.65 7.09 -28.83
CA ARG A 236 23.64 6.03 -27.79
C ARG A 236 23.00 6.53 -26.49
N LEU A 237 23.37 7.73 -26.00
CA LEU A 237 22.80 8.32 -24.80
C LEU A 237 21.28 8.46 -24.85
N ILE A 238 20.76 8.97 -25.99
CA ILE A 238 19.32 9.13 -26.21
C ILE A 238 18.61 7.76 -26.19
N ASN A 239 19.17 6.76 -26.85
CA ASN A 239 18.60 5.41 -26.86
C ASN A 239 18.62 4.76 -25.47
N ASP A 240 19.69 4.92 -24.71
CA ASP A 240 19.80 4.42 -23.34
C ASP A 240 18.78 5.09 -22.42
N PHE A 241 18.60 6.40 -22.53
CA PHE A 241 17.61 7.15 -21.78
C PHE A 241 16.19 6.70 -22.08
N LEU A 242 15.86 6.47 -23.36
CA LEU A 242 14.57 5.91 -23.76
C LEU A 242 14.32 4.51 -23.19
N ASN A 243 15.32 3.64 -23.26
CA ASN A 243 15.20 2.28 -22.72
C ASN A 243 14.95 2.30 -21.21
N VAL A 244 15.64 3.16 -20.47
CA VAL A 244 15.39 3.36 -19.03
C VAL A 244 13.96 3.85 -18.78
N SER A 245 13.49 4.82 -19.55
CA SER A 245 12.13 5.35 -19.41
C SER A 245 11.07 4.27 -19.68
N ARG A 246 11.20 3.50 -20.77
CA ARG A 246 10.29 2.39 -21.10
C ARG A 246 10.25 1.31 -20.02
N LEU A 247 11.38 1.03 -19.38
CA LEU A 247 11.46 0.11 -18.25
C LEU A 247 10.69 0.59 -17.03
N GLN A 248 10.70 1.91 -16.75
CA GLN A 248 10.01 2.49 -15.60
C GLN A 248 8.47 2.45 -15.76
N THR A 249 7.99 2.50 -16.99
CA THR A 249 6.57 2.56 -17.31
C THR A 249 5.91 1.20 -17.52
N GLY A 250 6.64 0.11 -17.31
CA GLY A 250 6.14 -1.24 -17.57
C GLY A 250 5.90 -1.55 -19.07
N LYS A 251 6.25 -0.61 -19.97
CA LYS A 251 6.14 -0.76 -21.42
C LYS A 251 7.36 -1.46 -22.06
N PHE A 252 8.16 -2.11 -21.23
CA PHE A 252 9.29 -2.90 -21.70
C PHE A 252 8.77 -4.29 -22.12
N ASN A 253 8.27 -4.34 -23.35
CA ASN A 253 7.79 -5.61 -23.93
C ASN A 253 8.97 -6.53 -24.21
N ILE A 254 8.83 -7.78 -23.80
CA ILE A 254 9.73 -8.89 -24.10
C ILE A 254 9.00 -9.81 -25.08
N ASP A 255 9.57 -9.99 -26.27
CA ASP A 255 9.05 -10.90 -27.28
C ASP A 255 9.84 -12.22 -27.23
N LYS A 256 9.36 -13.16 -26.41
CA LYS A 256 10.02 -14.45 -26.20
C LYS A 256 9.74 -15.39 -27.37
N GLN A 257 10.79 -15.84 -28.06
CA GLN A 257 10.77 -16.81 -29.16
C GLN A 257 11.78 -17.91 -28.88
N LYS A 258 11.66 -19.05 -29.60
CA LYS A 258 12.71 -20.09 -29.57
C LYS A 258 13.93 -19.59 -30.35
N ILE A 259 15.06 -19.46 -29.66
CA ILE A 259 16.30 -18.91 -30.21
C ILE A 259 17.47 -19.86 -30.01
N ASP A 260 18.41 -19.81 -30.96
CA ASP A 260 19.75 -20.43 -30.83
C ASP A 260 20.72 -19.39 -30.22
N ILE A 261 20.85 -19.41 -28.89
CA ILE A 261 21.74 -18.48 -28.17
C ILE A 261 23.22 -18.71 -28.57
N ALA A 262 23.61 -19.94 -28.95
CA ALA A 262 24.98 -20.23 -29.34
C ALA A 262 25.32 -19.59 -30.71
N GLN A 263 24.36 -19.57 -31.64
CA GLN A 263 24.52 -18.87 -32.90
C GLN A 263 24.60 -17.37 -32.72
N ILE A 264 23.72 -16.79 -31.92
CA ILE A 264 23.74 -15.35 -31.56
C ILE A 264 25.12 -14.98 -30.98
N LEU A 265 25.65 -15.79 -30.07
CA LEU A 265 26.97 -15.53 -29.47
C LEU A 265 28.11 -15.60 -30.51
N ARG A 266 28.08 -16.54 -31.43
CA ARG A 266 29.10 -16.63 -32.52
C ARG A 266 29.07 -15.38 -33.40
N ASP A 267 27.89 -14.92 -33.75
CA ASP A 267 27.71 -13.72 -34.58
C ASP A 267 28.27 -12.48 -33.89
N GLU A 268 27.97 -12.27 -32.62
CA GLU A 268 28.46 -11.14 -31.84
C GLU A 268 29.98 -11.16 -31.64
N VAL A 269 30.55 -12.34 -31.35
CA VAL A 269 32.00 -12.47 -31.19
C VAL A 269 32.72 -12.21 -32.51
N ALA A 270 32.16 -12.64 -33.66
CA ALA A 270 32.72 -12.34 -34.96
C ALA A 270 32.72 -10.83 -35.27
N LEU A 271 31.65 -10.12 -34.97
CA LEU A 271 31.53 -8.67 -35.13
C LEU A 271 32.55 -7.92 -34.26
N LEU A 272 32.72 -8.34 -32.99
CA LEU A 272 33.61 -7.67 -32.06
C LEU A 272 35.10 -8.00 -32.24
N LYS A 273 35.45 -8.98 -33.09
CA LYS A 273 36.82 -9.36 -33.31
C LYS A 273 37.70 -8.20 -33.83
N VAL A 274 37.17 -7.42 -34.76
CA VAL A 274 37.89 -6.23 -35.29
C VAL A 274 38.19 -5.22 -34.18
N VAL A 275 37.24 -5.01 -33.27
CA VAL A 275 37.40 -4.08 -32.14
C VAL A 275 38.41 -4.63 -31.13
N ALA A 276 38.39 -5.92 -30.86
CA ALA A 276 39.35 -6.58 -29.96
C ALA A 276 40.77 -6.52 -30.52
N ASP A 277 40.95 -6.79 -31.81
CA ASP A 277 42.25 -6.74 -32.49
C ASP A 277 42.84 -5.32 -32.48
N GLN A 278 42.04 -4.29 -32.72
CA GLN A 278 42.46 -2.89 -32.62
C GLN A 278 42.95 -2.52 -31.18
N ARG A 279 42.44 -3.21 -30.16
CA ARG A 279 42.84 -3.01 -28.76
C ARG A 279 43.92 -3.99 -28.29
N SER A 280 44.40 -4.83 -29.19
CA SER A 280 45.37 -5.91 -28.86
C SER A 280 44.85 -6.84 -27.76
N VAL A 281 43.54 -7.18 -27.79
CA VAL A 281 42.88 -8.08 -26.83
C VAL A 281 42.54 -9.38 -27.59
N GLU A 282 43.01 -10.51 -27.07
CA GLU A 282 42.68 -11.84 -27.61
C GLU A 282 41.33 -12.31 -27.07
N MET A 283 40.41 -12.80 -27.94
CA MET A 283 39.15 -13.41 -27.53
C MET A 283 39.23 -14.93 -27.60
N ASP A 284 38.86 -15.63 -26.53
CA ASP A 284 38.80 -17.08 -26.42
C ASP A 284 37.33 -17.52 -26.22
N LEU A 285 36.72 -18.06 -27.26
CA LEU A 285 35.31 -18.46 -27.26
C LEU A 285 35.18 -19.96 -26.96
N LYS A 286 34.44 -20.27 -25.87
CA LYS A 286 34.15 -21.63 -25.41
C LYS A 286 32.66 -21.90 -25.38
N ILE A 287 32.16 -22.69 -26.31
CA ILE A 287 30.75 -23.09 -26.38
C ILE A 287 30.65 -24.59 -26.17
N ASP A 288 29.80 -25.02 -25.26
CA ASP A 288 29.49 -26.43 -25.07
C ASP A 288 28.92 -27.07 -26.34
N ARG A 289 29.22 -28.35 -26.59
CA ARG A 289 28.78 -29.06 -27.79
C ARG A 289 27.28 -29.19 -27.95
N LYS A 290 26.51 -29.18 -26.87
CA LYS A 290 25.07 -29.31 -26.84
C LYS A 290 24.42 -28.17 -26.05
N VAL A 291 24.19 -27.04 -26.71
CA VAL A 291 23.40 -25.93 -26.19
C VAL A 291 22.00 -26.05 -26.78
N PRO A 292 20.95 -26.23 -25.96
CA PRO A 292 19.60 -26.33 -26.47
C PRO A 292 19.06 -24.96 -26.89
N LEU A 293 18.00 -24.98 -27.74
CA LEU A 293 17.19 -23.78 -27.99
C LEU A 293 16.52 -23.32 -26.66
N ILE A 294 16.46 -22.02 -26.44
CA ILE A 294 15.80 -21.43 -25.30
C ILE A 294 14.68 -20.49 -25.74
N THR A 295 13.71 -20.27 -24.86
CA THR A 295 12.62 -19.31 -25.10
C THR A 295 13.02 -17.94 -24.55
N ALA A 296 13.44 -17.03 -25.41
CA ALA A 296 13.92 -15.69 -25.01
C ALA A 296 13.72 -14.65 -26.15
N ASP A 297 13.85 -13.38 -25.81
CA ASP A 297 13.87 -12.28 -26.77
C ASP A 297 15.28 -12.18 -27.39
N SER A 298 15.39 -12.54 -28.66
CA SER A 298 16.64 -12.59 -29.40
C SER A 298 17.41 -11.26 -29.35
N GLU A 299 16.73 -10.15 -29.64
CA GLU A 299 17.35 -8.82 -29.70
C GLU A 299 17.83 -8.35 -28.33
N LYS A 300 17.04 -8.61 -27.31
CA LYS A 300 17.40 -8.23 -25.93
C LYS A 300 18.58 -9.05 -25.41
N ILE A 301 18.59 -10.36 -25.64
CA ILE A 301 19.71 -11.24 -25.26
C ILE A 301 20.97 -10.87 -26.02
N ARG A 302 20.85 -10.61 -27.34
CA ARG A 302 21.96 -10.08 -28.17
C ARG A 302 22.55 -8.81 -27.55
N GLN A 303 21.72 -7.84 -27.20
CA GLN A 303 22.15 -6.58 -26.59
C GLN A 303 22.87 -6.78 -25.24
N VAL A 304 22.40 -7.73 -24.40
CA VAL A 304 23.04 -8.07 -23.13
C VAL A 304 24.43 -8.66 -23.35
N MET A 305 24.55 -9.64 -24.26
CA MET A 305 25.84 -10.28 -24.56
C MET A 305 26.82 -9.29 -25.16
N LEU A 306 26.37 -8.48 -26.14
CA LEU A 306 27.17 -7.42 -26.75
C LEU A 306 27.73 -6.43 -25.68
N ASN A 307 26.85 -5.96 -24.78
CA ASN A 307 27.27 -5.04 -23.73
C ASN A 307 28.32 -5.65 -22.78
N MET A 308 28.21 -6.91 -22.43
CA MET A 308 29.17 -7.59 -21.55
C MET A 308 30.49 -7.84 -22.26
N ILE A 309 30.48 -8.28 -23.53
CA ILE A 309 31.69 -8.54 -24.31
C ILE A 309 32.41 -7.23 -24.62
N ASP A 310 31.70 -6.17 -25.06
CA ASP A 310 32.30 -4.84 -25.32
C ASP A 310 32.95 -4.26 -24.05
N ASN A 311 32.29 -4.38 -22.91
CA ASN A 311 32.88 -3.96 -21.64
C ASN A 311 34.15 -4.76 -21.30
N ALA A 312 34.15 -6.07 -21.47
CA ALA A 312 35.32 -6.93 -21.20
C ALA A 312 36.50 -6.56 -22.12
N ILE A 313 36.26 -6.35 -23.42
CA ILE A 313 37.28 -5.89 -24.37
C ILE A 313 37.82 -4.51 -23.98
N TYR A 314 36.91 -3.58 -23.62
CA TYR A 314 37.29 -2.20 -23.33
C TYR A 314 38.11 -2.07 -22.05
N TYR A 315 37.71 -2.78 -20.99
CA TYR A 315 38.32 -2.68 -19.67
C TYR A 315 39.53 -3.61 -19.50
N SER A 316 39.73 -4.58 -20.39
CA SER A 316 40.94 -5.42 -20.41
C SER A 316 42.22 -4.58 -20.65
N ASN A 317 43.33 -5.13 -20.18
CA ASN A 317 44.63 -4.61 -20.51
C ASN A 317 45.11 -5.13 -21.87
N PRO A 318 45.90 -4.40 -22.65
CA PRO A 318 46.47 -4.87 -23.91
C PRO A 318 47.21 -6.20 -23.72
N HIS A 319 47.20 -7.04 -24.78
CA HIS A 319 47.82 -8.37 -24.79
C HIS A 319 47.31 -9.35 -23.74
N LYS A 320 46.13 -9.09 -23.19
CA LYS A 320 45.43 -10.01 -22.30
C LYS A 320 44.26 -10.68 -23.04
N LYS A 321 43.82 -11.80 -22.46
CA LYS A 321 42.75 -12.62 -23.02
C LYS A 321 41.42 -12.34 -22.34
N VAL A 322 40.35 -12.20 -23.13
CA VAL A 322 38.96 -12.21 -22.72
C VAL A 322 38.39 -13.60 -23.01
N ILE A 323 37.93 -14.31 -21.97
CA ILE A 323 37.35 -15.64 -22.09
C ILE A 323 35.85 -15.52 -22.10
N ILE A 324 35.22 -15.98 -23.17
CA ILE A 324 33.76 -15.96 -23.36
C ILE A 324 33.28 -17.41 -23.29
N SER A 325 32.40 -17.73 -22.37
CA SER A 325 31.92 -19.09 -22.18
C SER A 325 30.40 -19.18 -22.27
N LEU A 326 29.91 -20.21 -22.95
CA LEU A 326 28.50 -20.59 -22.96
C LEU A 326 28.36 -22.07 -22.59
N LYS A 327 27.76 -22.36 -21.47
CA LYS A 327 27.64 -23.70 -20.92
C LYS A 327 26.17 -24.09 -20.74
N ASN A 328 25.89 -25.38 -20.87
CA ASN A 328 24.61 -25.98 -20.51
C ASN A 328 24.80 -26.82 -19.24
N SER A 329 24.20 -26.40 -18.15
CA SER A 329 24.31 -27.08 -16.85
C SER A 329 22.93 -27.28 -16.22
N ASN A 330 22.51 -28.53 -16.05
CA ASN A 330 21.29 -28.89 -15.29
C ASN A 330 20.03 -28.11 -15.69
N GLY A 331 19.76 -27.97 -17.01
CA GLY A 331 18.56 -27.25 -17.49
C GLY A 331 18.68 -25.72 -17.44
N THR A 332 19.89 -25.21 -17.28
CA THR A 332 20.19 -23.78 -17.24
C THR A 332 21.32 -23.47 -18.21
N ILE A 333 21.16 -22.45 -19.04
CA ILE A 333 22.23 -21.89 -19.86
C ILE A 333 22.98 -20.84 -19.06
N GLU A 334 24.29 -21.02 -18.94
CA GLU A 334 25.20 -20.09 -18.30
C GLU A 334 26.08 -19.41 -19.34
N PHE A 335 25.96 -18.09 -19.47
CA PHE A 335 26.86 -17.25 -20.27
C PHE A 335 27.76 -16.46 -19.33
N THR A 336 29.06 -16.47 -19.60
CA THR A 336 30.04 -15.68 -18.83
C THR A 336 31.10 -15.07 -19.74
N VAL A 337 31.52 -13.87 -19.40
CA VAL A 337 32.64 -13.15 -20.00
C VAL A 337 33.62 -12.78 -18.90
N LYS A 338 34.84 -13.30 -18.98
CA LYS A 338 35.91 -13.03 -18.02
C LYS A 338 36.98 -12.17 -18.67
N ASP A 339 37.25 -11.02 -18.07
CA ASP A 339 38.30 -10.09 -18.47
C ASP A 339 39.47 -10.10 -17.47
N SER A 340 40.63 -9.62 -17.92
CA SER A 340 41.82 -9.39 -17.11
C SER A 340 42.15 -7.89 -17.06
N GLY A 341 41.14 -7.10 -16.67
CA GLY A 341 41.15 -5.65 -16.70
C GLY A 341 41.34 -5.01 -15.32
N ILE A 342 40.74 -3.82 -15.21
CA ILE A 342 40.85 -2.97 -14.01
C ILE A 342 40.09 -3.53 -12.79
N GLY A 343 39.20 -4.46 -12.97
CA GLY A 343 38.30 -4.93 -11.93
C GLY A 343 37.39 -3.84 -11.35
N VAL A 344 36.65 -4.17 -10.31
CA VAL A 344 35.73 -3.27 -9.62
C VAL A 344 36.06 -3.20 -8.13
N PRO A 345 36.26 -2.01 -7.55
CA PRO A 345 36.51 -1.84 -6.12
C PRO A 345 35.39 -2.44 -5.27
N LYS A 346 35.75 -3.16 -4.19
CA LYS A 346 34.79 -3.90 -3.34
C LYS A 346 33.67 -3.00 -2.78
N SER A 347 33.98 -1.75 -2.44
CA SER A 347 33.03 -0.75 -1.95
C SER A 347 31.99 -0.33 -2.99
N GLU A 348 32.26 -0.53 -4.29
CA GLU A 348 31.41 -0.08 -5.39
C GLU A 348 30.55 -1.22 -5.99
N GLN A 349 30.89 -2.48 -5.69
CA GLN A 349 30.24 -3.67 -6.29
C GLN A 349 28.73 -3.75 -6.02
N ALA A 350 28.30 -3.36 -4.83
CA ALA A 350 26.86 -3.36 -4.46
C ALA A 350 25.99 -2.46 -5.37
N ASN A 351 26.58 -1.37 -5.90
CA ASN A 351 25.88 -0.39 -6.71
C ASN A 351 26.05 -0.59 -8.22
N LEU A 352 26.84 -1.59 -8.64
CA LEU A 352 27.27 -1.78 -10.03
C LEU A 352 26.13 -1.90 -11.05
N PHE A 353 25.01 -2.51 -10.64
CA PHE A 353 23.80 -2.65 -11.46
C PHE A 353 22.79 -1.51 -11.26
N GLY A 354 23.18 -0.44 -10.58
CA GLY A 354 22.37 0.76 -10.38
C GLY A 354 22.26 1.62 -11.65
N LYS A 355 21.20 2.42 -11.76
CA LYS A 355 21.00 3.36 -12.88
C LYS A 355 22.09 4.43 -12.87
N PHE A 356 22.70 4.67 -14.03
CA PHE A 356 23.74 5.69 -14.24
C PHE A 356 24.97 5.51 -13.34
N PHE A 357 25.08 4.36 -12.68
CA PHE A 357 26.22 4.08 -11.82
C PHE A 357 27.45 3.70 -12.65
N ARG A 358 28.61 4.23 -12.25
CA ARG A 358 29.91 3.93 -12.84
C ARG A 358 30.98 3.98 -11.77
N GLY A 359 31.77 2.93 -11.70
CA GLY A 359 32.91 2.86 -10.79
C GLY A 359 33.93 3.98 -11.05
N THR A 360 34.61 4.40 -10.00
CA THR A 360 35.60 5.50 -10.07
C THR A 360 36.73 5.21 -11.05
N ASN A 361 37.25 3.98 -11.07
CA ASN A 361 38.28 3.52 -12.00
C ASN A 361 37.74 3.38 -13.44
N ALA A 362 36.49 2.95 -13.63
CA ALA A 362 35.84 2.86 -14.92
C ALA A 362 35.61 4.25 -15.58
N ARG A 363 35.26 5.28 -14.78
CA ARG A 363 35.11 6.66 -15.26
C ARG A 363 36.42 7.21 -15.82
N LYS A 364 37.54 6.90 -15.15
CA LYS A 364 38.88 7.33 -15.61
C LYS A 364 39.27 6.62 -16.91
N LYS A 365 39.01 5.33 -17.06
CA LYS A 365 39.39 4.54 -18.23
C LYS A 365 38.47 4.75 -19.45
N ARG A 366 37.16 4.94 -19.24
CA ARG A 366 36.14 5.20 -20.28
C ARG A 366 35.27 6.39 -19.89
N PRO A 367 35.67 7.65 -20.10
CA PRO A 367 34.92 8.83 -19.70
C PRO A 367 33.52 8.91 -20.33
N ASP A 368 33.33 8.34 -21.50
CA ASP A 368 32.14 8.40 -22.37
C ASP A 368 31.07 7.32 -22.09
N GLY A 369 31.25 6.49 -21.09
CA GLY A 369 30.25 5.47 -20.74
C GLY A 369 28.98 6.07 -20.12
N THR A 370 27.82 5.49 -20.36
CA THR A 370 26.52 5.98 -19.89
C THR A 370 26.13 5.49 -18.49
N GLY A 371 26.67 4.34 -18.04
CA GLY A 371 26.30 3.69 -16.79
C GLY A 371 24.91 3.02 -16.82
N VAL A 372 24.35 2.83 -18.02
CA VAL A 372 23.01 2.23 -18.21
C VAL A 372 23.08 0.78 -18.63
N GLY A 373 24.15 0.37 -19.32
CA GLY A 373 24.25 -0.94 -19.94
C GLY A 373 24.05 -2.13 -18.98
N LEU A 374 24.74 -2.14 -17.83
CA LEU A 374 24.61 -3.21 -16.83
C LEU A 374 23.25 -3.20 -16.12
N PHE A 375 22.68 -2.02 -15.91
CA PHE A 375 21.31 -1.91 -15.37
C PHE A 375 20.28 -2.51 -16.33
N LEU A 376 20.37 -2.19 -17.62
CA LEU A 376 19.50 -2.78 -18.66
C LEU A 376 19.70 -4.29 -18.77
N ALA A 377 20.95 -4.74 -18.80
CA ALA A 377 21.28 -6.16 -18.84
C ALA A 377 20.59 -6.92 -17.70
N ARG A 378 20.72 -6.43 -16.47
CA ARG A 378 20.05 -7.03 -15.30
C ARG A 378 18.54 -7.08 -15.46
N LYS A 379 17.91 -6.02 -15.96
CA LYS A 379 16.46 -5.97 -16.17
C LYS A 379 16.00 -6.96 -17.24
N VAL A 380 16.72 -7.07 -18.36
CA VAL A 380 16.45 -8.05 -19.41
C VAL A 380 16.51 -9.48 -18.85
N ILE A 381 17.59 -9.81 -18.16
CA ILE A 381 17.79 -11.15 -17.60
C ILE A 381 16.72 -11.51 -16.57
N LEU A 382 16.40 -10.61 -15.64
CA LEU A 382 15.31 -10.82 -14.69
C LEU A 382 13.94 -11.01 -15.37
N SER A 383 13.67 -10.30 -16.48
CA SER A 383 12.43 -10.47 -17.25
C SER A 383 12.36 -11.80 -18.03
N HIS A 384 13.48 -12.52 -18.11
CA HIS A 384 13.59 -13.86 -18.65
C HIS A 384 13.71 -14.94 -17.55
N ASP A 385 13.35 -14.60 -16.32
CA ASP A 385 13.43 -15.50 -15.15
C ASP A 385 14.86 -16.00 -14.87
N GLY A 386 15.86 -15.20 -15.27
CA GLY A 386 17.27 -15.49 -15.12
C GLY A 386 17.94 -14.76 -13.97
N GLU A 387 19.22 -15.07 -13.77
CA GLU A 387 20.06 -14.50 -12.72
C GLU A 387 21.33 -13.89 -13.33
N MET A 388 21.84 -12.80 -12.71
CA MET A 388 23.13 -12.20 -13.09
C MET A 388 24.27 -12.91 -12.37
N ILE A 389 25.38 -13.10 -13.09
CA ILE A 389 26.65 -13.56 -12.55
C ILE A 389 27.60 -12.38 -12.52
N PHE A 390 28.25 -12.18 -11.36
CA PHE A 390 29.25 -11.14 -11.19
C PHE A 390 30.28 -11.54 -10.15
N GLU A 391 31.54 -11.51 -10.54
CA GLU A 391 32.70 -11.68 -9.66
C GLU A 391 33.78 -10.69 -10.11
N SER A 392 34.44 -10.02 -9.19
CA SER A 392 35.49 -9.08 -9.53
C SER A 392 36.47 -8.84 -8.39
N GLU A 393 37.71 -8.62 -8.76
CA GLU A 393 38.78 -8.16 -7.87
C GLU A 393 39.50 -7.00 -8.53
N GLU A 394 39.63 -5.88 -7.81
CA GLU A 394 40.29 -4.67 -8.31
C GLU A 394 41.72 -4.98 -8.75
N GLY A 395 42.08 -4.55 -9.96
CA GLY A 395 43.41 -4.78 -10.57
C GLY A 395 43.61 -6.18 -11.18
N LYS A 396 42.69 -7.14 -10.96
CA LYS A 396 42.82 -8.50 -11.53
C LYS A 396 41.83 -8.83 -12.63
N GLY A 397 40.73 -8.09 -12.70
CA GLY A 397 39.69 -8.23 -13.71
C GLY A 397 38.32 -8.61 -13.15
N SER A 398 37.39 -8.91 -14.03
CA SER A 398 36.00 -9.22 -13.68
C SER A 398 35.46 -10.39 -14.48
N THR A 399 34.45 -11.04 -13.95
CA THR A 399 33.59 -12.00 -14.65
C THR A 399 32.16 -11.48 -14.58
N PHE A 400 31.58 -11.19 -15.74
CA PHE A 400 30.18 -10.83 -15.92
C PHE A 400 29.45 -11.92 -16.67
N GLY A 401 28.21 -12.16 -16.34
CA GLY A 401 27.42 -13.18 -17.02
C GLY A 401 25.98 -13.23 -16.55
N PHE A 402 25.29 -14.25 -17.04
CA PHE A 402 23.92 -14.54 -16.62
C PHE A 402 23.60 -16.04 -16.73
N LYS A 403 22.54 -16.43 -16.03
CA LYS A 403 21.92 -17.76 -16.14
C LYS A 403 20.50 -17.60 -16.66
N LEU A 404 20.10 -18.43 -17.62
CA LEU A 404 18.74 -18.51 -18.13
C LEU A 404 18.20 -19.94 -18.05
N PRO A 405 16.94 -20.15 -17.62
CA PRO A 405 16.34 -21.47 -17.63
C PRO A 405 16.11 -21.96 -19.07
N VAL A 406 16.34 -23.24 -19.31
CA VAL A 406 15.95 -23.91 -20.56
C VAL A 406 14.46 -24.25 -20.45
N ARG A 407 13.61 -23.50 -21.13
CA ARG A 407 12.16 -23.72 -21.22
C ARG A 407 11.72 -23.85 -22.66
#